data_59491dabc73c990f378c12a7feeb04d1
#
_entry.id   59491dabc73c990f378c12a7feeb04d1
#
_cell.length_a   1.000
_cell.length_b   1.000
_cell.length_c   1.000
_cell.angle_alpha   90.00
_cell.angle_beta   90.00
_cell.angle_gamma   90.00
#
_symmetry.space_group_name_H-M   'P 1'
#
loop_
_entity.id
_entity.type
_entity.pdbx_description
1 polymer ?
#
loop_
_entity_poly.entity_id
_entity_poly.type
_entity_poly.pdbx_seq_one_letter_code
_entity_poly.pdbx_strand_id
1 'polypeptide(L)' 'MPKISACIVAYCDYDEVCAAVRSILHYSPAPDLALYVVDNGSPDGCGRQLAETDFGDSRVTVLPL' A
#
# COMPACT_ATOMS: atom_id res chain seq x y z
N MET A 1 14.96 3.41 11.77
CA MET A 1 14.93 3.18 10.32
C MET A 1 14.35 1.81 10.01
N PRO A 2 13.48 1.68 8.99
CA PRO A 2 13.00 0.36 8.60
C PRO A 2 14.12 -0.48 8.01
N LYS A 3 14.17 -1.75 8.37
CA LYS A 3 15.13 -2.71 7.83
C LYS A 3 14.60 -3.45 6.62
N ILE A 4 13.28 -3.48 6.47
CA ILE A 4 12.61 -4.17 5.37
C ILE A 4 11.74 -3.15 4.65
N SER A 5 11.90 -3.06 3.34
CA SER A 5 11.05 -2.22 2.50
C SER A 5 10.37 -3.08 1.46
N ALA A 6 9.09 -2.90 1.30
CA ALA A 6 8.30 -3.58 0.26
C ALA A 6 7.59 -2.53 -0.57
N CYS A 7 7.41 -2.82 -1.84
CA CYS A 7 6.73 -1.91 -2.75
C CYS A 7 5.67 -2.66 -3.55
N ILE A 8 4.48 -2.09 -3.62
CA ILE A 8 3.40 -2.58 -4.46
C ILE A 8 3.13 -1.51 -5.52
N VAL A 9 3.15 -1.89 -6.78
CA VAL A 9 2.77 -1.00 -7.86
C VAL A 9 1.31 -1.30 -8.23
N ALA A 10 0.46 -0.29 -8.11
CA ALA A 10 -0.97 -0.41 -8.33
C ALA A 10 -1.37 0.24 -9.66
N TYR A 11 -2.26 -0.42 -10.38
CA TYR A 11 -2.93 0.15 -11.57
C TYR A 11 -4.33 -0.44 -11.69
N CYS A 12 -5.35 0.38 -11.44
CA CYS A 12 -6.77 0.06 -11.66
C CYS A 12 -7.31 -1.17 -10.92
N ASP A 13 -6.84 -1.49 -9.72
CA ASP A 13 -7.32 -2.67 -8.99
C ASP A 13 -7.36 -2.42 -7.49
N TYR A 14 -8.21 -1.46 -7.09
CA TYR A 14 -8.28 -1.03 -5.69
C TYR A 14 -8.46 -2.20 -4.71
N ASP A 15 -9.45 -3.08 -4.97
CA ASP A 15 -9.75 -4.17 -4.04
C ASP A 15 -8.60 -5.17 -3.93
N GLU A 16 -7.97 -5.50 -5.05
CA GLU A 16 -6.83 -6.41 -5.05
C GLU A 16 -5.62 -5.81 -4.35
N VAL A 17 -5.38 -4.52 -4.55
CA VAL A 17 -4.29 -3.82 -3.89
C VAL A 17 -4.51 -3.80 -2.39
N CYS A 18 -5.73 -3.50 -1.95
CA CYS A 18 -6.07 -3.52 -0.52
C CYS A 18 -5.87 -4.92 0.08
N ALA A 19 -6.27 -5.97 -0.63
CA ALA A 19 -6.08 -7.34 -0.18
C ALA A 19 -4.59 -7.68 -0.06
N ALA A 20 -3.79 -7.26 -1.04
CA ALA A 20 -2.34 -7.48 -1.00
C ALA A 20 -1.68 -6.76 0.17
N VAL A 21 -2.05 -5.49 0.41
CA VAL A 21 -1.53 -4.73 1.54
C VAL A 21 -1.85 -5.42 2.85
N ARG A 22 -3.11 -5.82 3.04
CA ARG A 22 -3.52 -6.48 4.28
C ARG A 22 -2.83 -7.82 4.49
N SER A 23 -2.62 -8.58 3.42
CA SER A 23 -1.87 -9.83 3.49
C SER A 23 -0.43 -9.61 3.94
N ILE A 24 0.25 -8.63 3.37
CA ILE A 24 1.63 -8.31 3.74
C ILE A 24 1.70 -7.89 5.20
N LEU A 25 0.79 -7.04 5.65
CA LEU A 25 0.76 -6.58 7.04
C LEU A 25 0.47 -7.72 8.00
N HIS A 26 -0.37 -8.67 7.60
CA HIS A 26 -0.72 -9.81 8.42
C HIS A 26 0.44 -10.81 8.57
N TYR A 27 1.12 -11.09 7.44
CA TYR A 27 2.20 -12.09 7.44
C TYR A 27 3.57 -11.52 7.78
N SER A 28 3.68 -10.20 7.87
CA SER A 28 4.96 -9.55 8.20
C SER A 28 4.74 -8.57 9.35
N PRO A 29 4.60 -9.07 10.59
CA PRO A 29 4.28 -8.20 11.73
C PRO A 29 5.46 -7.36 12.23
N ALA A 30 6.61 -7.44 11.57
CA ALA A 30 7.80 -6.72 12.00
C ALA A 30 7.57 -5.20 12.04
N PRO A 31 7.88 -4.54 13.17
CA PRO A 31 7.64 -3.09 13.30
C PRO A 31 8.58 -2.25 12.43
N ASP A 32 9.65 -2.84 11.92
CA ASP A 32 10.61 -2.17 11.06
C ASP A 32 10.32 -2.36 9.55
N LEU A 33 9.16 -2.89 9.22
CA LEU A 33 8.69 -2.95 7.83
C LEU A 33 8.20 -1.58 7.37
N ALA A 34 8.61 -1.17 6.17
CA ALA A 34 8.00 -0.03 5.47
C ALA A 34 7.35 -0.54 4.19
N LEU A 35 6.05 -0.33 4.04
CA LEU A 35 5.30 -0.76 2.87
C LEU A 35 4.88 0.45 2.06
N TYR A 36 5.37 0.53 0.83
CA TYR A 36 5.03 1.60 -0.09
C TYR A 36 4.05 1.09 -1.15
N VAL A 37 2.94 1.78 -1.31
CA VAL A 37 1.97 1.49 -2.35
C VAL A 37 2.05 2.63 -3.36
N VAL A 38 2.54 2.33 -4.56
CA VAL A 38 2.69 3.34 -5.62
C VAL A 38 1.61 3.13 -6.65
N ASP A 39 0.75 4.14 -6.84
CA ASP A 39 -0.23 4.11 -7.91
C ASP A 39 0.40 4.66 -9.19
N ASN A 40 0.37 3.86 -10.25
CA ASN A 40 1.00 4.21 -11.52
C ASN A 40 0.02 4.92 -12.47
N GLY A 41 -0.60 5.97 -11.97
CA GLY A 41 -1.49 6.81 -12.79
C GLY A 41 -2.80 6.15 -13.17
N SER A 42 -3.43 5.42 -12.25
CA SER A 42 -4.71 4.77 -12.50
C SER A 42 -5.78 5.77 -12.93
N PRO A 43 -6.40 5.59 -14.10
CA PRO A 43 -7.41 6.53 -14.60
C PRO A 43 -8.75 6.46 -13.86
N ASP A 44 -8.98 5.41 -13.08
CA ASP A 44 -10.22 5.18 -12.34
C ASP A 44 -10.25 5.84 -10.95
N GLY A 45 -9.21 6.59 -10.59
CA GLY A 45 -9.11 7.20 -9.28
C GLY A 45 -8.62 6.27 -8.17
N CYS A 46 -8.12 5.10 -8.51
CA CYS A 46 -7.62 4.11 -7.55
C CYS A 46 -6.55 4.70 -6.61
N GLY A 47 -5.63 5.48 -7.16
CA GLY A 47 -4.57 6.10 -6.36
C GLY A 47 -5.13 7.02 -5.27
N ARG A 48 -6.15 7.82 -5.62
CA ARG A 48 -6.82 8.69 -4.65
C ARG A 48 -7.54 7.87 -3.59
N GLN A 49 -8.26 6.82 -3.98
CA GLN A 49 -8.94 5.95 -3.04
C GLN A 49 -7.95 5.30 -2.07
N LEU A 50 -6.82 4.82 -2.58
CA LEU A 50 -5.78 4.22 -1.74
C LEU A 50 -5.20 5.22 -0.76
N ALA A 51 -4.96 6.46 -1.21
CA ALA A 51 -4.42 7.52 -0.36
C ALA A 51 -5.39 7.89 0.77
N GLU A 52 -6.69 7.76 0.53
CA GLU A 52 -7.73 8.06 1.51
C GLU A 52 -8.09 6.87 2.39
N THR A 53 -7.57 5.68 2.07
CA THR A 53 -7.88 4.46 2.80
C THR A 53 -7.04 4.38 4.09
N ASP A 54 -7.72 4.13 5.21
CA ASP A 54 -7.05 3.87 6.48
C ASP A 54 -6.83 2.37 6.64
N PHE A 55 -5.59 1.94 6.49
CA PHE A 55 -5.24 0.53 6.69
C PHE A 55 -5.03 0.17 8.15
N GLY A 56 -5.10 1.16 9.03
CA GLY A 56 -4.89 0.93 10.47
C GLY A 56 -3.46 0.58 10.84
N ASP A 57 -2.50 0.92 9.99
CA ASP A 57 -1.10 0.56 10.20
C ASP A 57 -0.19 1.67 9.67
N SER A 58 0.63 2.23 10.55
CA SER A 58 1.51 3.36 10.22
C SER A 58 2.67 2.99 9.30
N ARG A 59 2.88 1.70 9.04
CA ARG A 59 3.96 1.24 8.15
C ARG A 59 3.63 1.43 6.67
N VAL A 60 2.37 1.73 6.35
CA VAL A 60 1.91 1.88 4.97
C VAL A 60 2.02 3.33 4.54
N THR A 61 2.65 3.56 3.38
CA THR A 61 2.71 4.86 2.73
C THR A 61 2.18 4.72 1.31
N VAL A 62 1.20 5.53 0.94
CA VAL A 62 0.64 5.52 -0.41
C VAL A 62 1.19 6.71 -1.19
N LEU A 63 1.69 6.45 -2.39
CA LEU A 63 2.26 7.45 -3.28
C LEU A 63 1.45 7.49 -4.57
N PRO A 64 0.43 8.33 -4.66
CA PRO A 64 -0.32 8.50 -5.92
C PRO A 64 0.50 9.31 -6.91
N LEU A 65 0.58 8.85 -8.14
CA LEU A 65 1.30 9.54 -9.21
C LEU A 65 0.36 10.23 -10.19
#